data_9536addb60938b483ac8a0b9ac6c633a
#
_entry.id   9536addb60938b483ac8a0b9ac6c633a
#
_cell.length_a   1.000
_cell.length_b   1.000
_cell.length_c   1.000
_cell.angle_alpha   90.00
_cell.angle_beta   90.00
_cell.angle_gamma   90.00
#
_symmetry.space_group_name_H-M   'P 1'
#
loop_
_entity.id
_entity.type
_entity.pdbx_description
1 polymer ?
#
loop_
_entity_poly.entity_id
_entity_poly.type
_entity_poly.pdbx_seq_one_letter_code
_entity_poly.pdbx_strand_id
1 'polypeptide(L)'
;ALRLDHEGHAEMSCIAGVGGDVPPLVRKLKEAAQTGRPILAIDGCALACVRHSLARHGIAPTAHVQLGEQGVRKTYHADFDASQAEVAYAEVRERVRAMNALVASAPSGCGGTGACRCAGA
;
A
#
# COMPACT_ATOMS: atom_id res chain seq x y z
N ALA A 1 0.32 10.53 -0.61
CA ALA A 1 0.67 9.54 -1.65
C ALA A 1 1.67 10.11 -2.65
N LEU A 2 1.37 11.21 -3.36
CA LEU A 2 2.24 11.82 -4.39
C LEU A 2 3.68 12.03 -3.92
N ARG A 3 3.88 12.59 -2.73
CA ARG A 3 5.21 12.87 -2.21
C ARG A 3 6.02 11.59 -1.94
N LEU A 4 5.38 10.52 -1.47
CA LEU A 4 6.03 9.22 -1.30
C LEU A 4 6.49 8.63 -2.65
N ASP A 5 5.71 8.83 -3.69
CA ASP A 5 6.04 8.41 -5.06
C ASP A 5 7.18 9.23 -5.65
N HIS A 6 7.11 10.56 -5.54
CA HIS A 6 8.17 11.46 -6.03
C HIS A 6 9.51 11.26 -5.32
N GLU A 7 9.50 10.93 -4.04
CA GLU A 7 10.72 10.64 -3.25
C GLU A 7 11.18 9.18 -3.38
N GLY A 8 10.49 8.35 -4.18
CA GLY A 8 10.86 6.95 -4.44
C GLY A 8 10.64 5.99 -3.27
N HIS A 9 9.83 6.37 -2.28
CA HIS A 9 9.52 5.52 -1.14
C HIS A 9 8.45 4.47 -1.43
N ALA A 10 7.50 4.79 -2.29
CA ALA A 10 6.42 3.91 -2.71
C ALA A 10 5.90 4.32 -4.08
N GLU A 11 5.25 3.41 -4.78
CA GLU A 11 4.53 3.70 -6.02
C GLU A 11 3.08 4.06 -5.70
N MET A 12 2.62 5.22 -6.19
CA MET A 12 1.24 5.63 -6.02
C MET A 12 0.32 4.92 -7.02
N SER A 13 -0.81 4.40 -6.53
CA SER A 13 -1.88 3.88 -7.38
C SER A 13 -3.09 4.82 -7.38
N CYS A 14 -3.84 4.81 -8.49
CA CYS A 14 -5.06 5.60 -8.64
C CYS A 14 -6.25 4.89 -7.98
N ILE A 15 -6.59 5.28 -6.76
CA ILE A 15 -7.70 4.65 -6.03
C ILE A 15 -9.07 4.90 -6.68
N ALA A 16 -9.25 6.03 -7.35
CA ALA A 16 -10.49 6.31 -8.07
C ALA A 16 -10.71 5.29 -9.19
N GLY A 17 -9.65 4.94 -9.92
CA GLY A 17 -9.72 3.90 -10.93
C GLY A 17 -9.92 2.50 -10.37
N VAL A 18 -9.36 2.20 -9.21
CA VAL A 18 -9.61 0.93 -8.50
C VAL A 18 -11.07 0.86 -8.05
N GLY A 19 -11.60 1.91 -7.43
CA GLY A 19 -12.99 1.99 -6.99
C GLY A 19 -14.00 2.01 -8.15
N GLY A 20 -13.58 2.51 -9.32
CA GLY A 20 -14.37 2.52 -10.56
C GLY A 20 -14.21 1.28 -11.45
N ASP A 21 -13.56 0.23 -10.95
CA ASP A 21 -13.35 -1.04 -11.66
C ASP A 21 -12.57 -0.92 -12.98
N VAL A 22 -11.64 0.05 -13.09
CA VAL A 22 -10.82 0.24 -14.30
C VAL A 22 -9.84 -0.93 -14.44
N PRO A 23 -9.97 -1.78 -15.48
CA PRO A 23 -9.32 -3.09 -15.53
C PRO A 23 -7.78 -3.08 -15.37
N PRO A 24 -7.00 -2.17 -16.01
CA PRO A 24 -5.56 -2.15 -15.84
C PRO A 24 -5.11 -1.86 -14.40
N LEU A 25 -5.84 -0.97 -13.70
CA LEU A 25 -5.51 -0.57 -12.34
C LEU A 25 -5.86 -1.67 -11.34
N VAL A 26 -7.00 -2.31 -11.51
CA VAL A 26 -7.41 -3.47 -10.71
C VAL A 26 -6.43 -4.64 -10.90
N ARG A 27 -6.02 -4.92 -12.14
CA ARG A 27 -5.04 -5.98 -12.43
C ARG A 27 -3.71 -5.72 -11.74
N LYS A 28 -3.15 -4.51 -11.87
CA LYS A 28 -1.89 -4.12 -11.24
C LYS A 28 -1.94 -4.29 -9.72
N LEU A 29 -3.06 -3.93 -9.11
CA LEU A 29 -3.26 -4.08 -7.67
C LEU A 29 -3.34 -5.55 -7.25
N LYS A 30 -4.04 -6.40 -8.02
CA LYS A 30 -4.11 -7.85 -7.78
C LYS A 30 -2.74 -8.51 -7.94
N GLU A 31 -1.95 -8.12 -8.94
CA GLU A 31 -0.58 -8.59 -9.12
C GLU A 31 0.30 -8.22 -7.91
N ALA A 32 0.20 -6.99 -7.41
CA ALA A 32 0.92 -6.57 -6.21
C ALA A 32 0.57 -7.46 -4.99
N ALA A 33 -0.72 -7.72 -4.78
CA ALA A 33 -1.18 -8.59 -3.70
C ALA A 33 -0.69 -10.04 -3.86
N GLN A 34 -0.73 -10.59 -5.07
CA GLN A 34 -0.29 -11.95 -5.37
C GLN A 34 1.21 -12.15 -5.24
N THR A 35 2.00 -11.15 -5.60
CA THR A 35 3.47 -11.19 -5.50
C THR A 35 3.99 -10.85 -4.10
N GLY A 36 3.09 -10.58 -3.13
CA GLY A 36 3.48 -10.21 -1.78
C GLY A 36 4.06 -8.79 -1.67
N ARG A 37 3.86 -7.94 -2.68
CA ARG A 37 4.25 -6.54 -2.62
C ARG A 37 3.38 -5.82 -1.58
N PRO A 38 3.97 -5.10 -0.61
CA PRO A 38 3.20 -4.44 0.43
C PRO A 38 2.25 -3.37 -0.14
N ILE A 39 1.04 -3.33 0.38
CA ILE A 39 0.02 -2.35 0.00
C ILE A 39 -0.32 -1.53 1.23
N LEU A 40 -0.06 -0.21 1.17
CA LEU A 40 -0.46 0.75 2.17
C LEU A 40 -1.74 1.47 1.73
N ALA A 41 -2.81 1.31 2.48
CA ALA A 41 -4.04 2.08 2.31
C ALA A 41 -3.99 3.33 3.19
N ILE A 42 -4.23 4.50 2.60
CA ILE A 42 -4.27 5.78 3.31
C ILE A 42 -5.66 6.39 3.12
N ASP A 43 -6.41 6.47 4.19
CA ASP A 43 -7.75 7.07 4.23
C ASP A 43 -7.75 8.36 5.04
N GLY A 44 -8.49 9.36 4.57
CA GLY A 44 -8.61 10.65 5.25
C GLY A 44 -9.52 10.61 6.48
N CYS A 45 -10.52 9.74 6.50
CA CYS A 45 -11.54 9.70 7.54
C CYS A 45 -12.10 8.29 7.76
N ALA A 46 -13.00 8.17 8.75
CA ALA A 46 -13.60 6.89 9.16
C ALA A 46 -14.44 6.19 8.08
N LEU A 47 -14.78 6.87 6.99
CA LEU A 47 -15.46 6.23 5.85
C LEU A 47 -14.57 5.21 5.14
N ALA A 48 -13.26 5.28 5.32
CA ALA A 48 -12.28 4.30 4.85
C ALA A 48 -12.49 3.89 3.37
N CYS A 49 -12.69 4.85 2.49
CA CYS A 49 -13.02 4.62 1.08
C CYS A 49 -11.97 3.79 0.35
N VAL A 50 -10.67 4.00 0.66
CA VAL A 50 -9.56 3.23 0.08
C VAL A 50 -9.68 1.78 0.51
N ARG A 51 -9.82 1.52 1.80
CA ARG A 51 -9.98 0.15 2.33
C ARG A 51 -11.20 -0.56 1.74
N HIS A 52 -12.33 0.13 1.62
CA HIS A 52 -13.52 -0.44 0.99
C HIS A 52 -13.35 -0.72 -0.51
N SER A 53 -12.66 0.16 -1.24
CA SER A 53 -12.34 -0.07 -2.65
C SER A 53 -11.46 -1.30 -2.85
N LEU A 54 -10.46 -1.51 -1.99
CA LEU A 54 -9.62 -2.70 -2.01
C LEU A 54 -10.43 -3.98 -1.70
N ALA A 55 -11.29 -3.91 -0.68
CA ALA A 55 -12.12 -5.05 -0.24
C ALA A 55 -13.06 -5.54 -1.35
N ARG A 56 -13.60 -4.65 -2.19
CA ARG A 56 -14.41 -5.03 -3.37
C ARG A 56 -13.68 -5.98 -4.32
N HIS A 57 -12.35 -5.91 -4.37
CA HIS A 57 -11.51 -6.77 -5.22
C HIS A 57 -10.90 -7.95 -4.45
N GLY A 58 -11.35 -8.19 -3.21
CA GLY A 58 -10.82 -9.24 -2.35
C GLY A 58 -9.40 -8.98 -1.86
N ILE A 59 -8.99 -7.73 -1.79
CA ILE A 59 -7.63 -7.33 -1.38
C ILE A 59 -7.67 -6.68 0.00
N ALA A 60 -6.88 -7.23 0.92
CA ALA A 60 -6.60 -6.61 2.21
C ALA A 60 -5.27 -5.83 2.11
N PRO A 61 -5.21 -4.57 2.55
CA PRO A 61 -3.95 -3.85 2.60
C PRO A 61 -3.02 -4.45 3.66
N THR A 62 -1.71 -4.40 3.42
CA THR A 62 -0.69 -4.81 4.39
C THR A 62 -0.70 -3.90 5.62
N ALA A 63 -0.97 -2.61 5.41
CA ALA A 63 -1.18 -1.65 6.48
C ALA A 63 -2.24 -0.63 6.07
N HIS A 64 -2.93 -0.09 7.07
CA HIS A 64 -3.94 0.95 6.89
C HIS A 64 -3.62 2.14 7.78
N VAL A 65 -3.66 3.33 7.21
CA VAL A 65 -3.52 4.61 7.92
C VAL A 65 -4.81 5.40 7.74
N GLN A 66 -5.40 5.81 8.84
CA GLN A 66 -6.53 6.73 8.84
C GLN A 66 -6.07 8.07 9.44
N LEU A 67 -5.98 9.09 8.60
CA LEU A 67 -5.46 10.40 9.00
C LEU A 67 -6.32 11.05 10.10
N GLY A 68 -7.62 10.75 10.13
CA GLY A 68 -8.52 11.22 11.19
C GLY A 68 -8.12 10.73 12.58
N GLU A 69 -7.52 9.56 12.72
CA GLU A 69 -7.00 9.02 13.99
C GLU A 69 -5.73 9.76 14.43
N GLN A 70 -5.01 10.39 13.51
CA GLN A 70 -3.85 11.23 13.76
C GLN A 70 -4.24 12.70 14.05
N GLY A 71 -5.53 12.98 14.25
CA GLY A 71 -6.05 14.32 14.54
C GLY A 71 -6.25 15.20 13.31
N VAL A 72 -6.03 14.68 12.11
CA VAL A 72 -6.31 15.41 10.86
C VAL A 72 -7.81 15.50 10.66
N ARG A 73 -8.35 16.72 10.64
CA ARG A 73 -9.79 16.97 10.46
C ARG A 73 -10.05 17.59 9.09
N LYS A 74 -11.13 17.14 8.46
CA LYS A 74 -11.62 17.77 7.24
C LYS A 74 -12.14 19.17 7.56
N THR A 75 -11.56 20.17 6.91
CA THR A 75 -12.05 21.56 6.91
C THR A 75 -12.72 21.85 5.58
N TYR A 76 -13.87 22.55 5.65
CA TYR A 76 -14.59 22.96 4.46
C TYR A 76 -14.12 24.36 4.03
N HIS A 77 -14.01 24.58 2.73
CA HIS A 77 -13.67 25.88 2.14
C HIS A 77 -12.32 26.47 2.61
N ALA A 78 -11.38 25.60 3.02
CA ALA A 78 -10.04 25.97 3.45
C ALA A 78 -9.01 24.97 2.93
N ASP A 79 -7.79 25.44 2.76
CA ASP A 79 -6.65 24.57 2.47
C ASP A 79 -6.27 23.74 3.71
N PHE A 80 -5.47 22.69 3.49
CA PHE A 80 -4.93 21.88 4.56
C PHE A 80 -3.86 22.64 5.37
N ASP A 81 -3.72 22.31 6.64
CA ASP A 81 -2.63 22.81 7.48
C ASP A 81 -1.29 22.16 7.07
N ALA A 82 -0.33 23.00 6.63
CA ALA A 82 0.95 22.55 6.14
C ALA A 82 1.80 21.87 7.23
N SER A 83 1.74 22.37 8.46
CA SER A 83 2.49 21.80 9.59
C SER A 83 1.95 20.42 9.95
N GLN A 84 0.62 20.28 9.99
CA GLN A 84 -0.04 18.99 10.22
C GLN A 84 0.27 18.00 9.09
N ALA A 85 0.30 18.48 7.85
CA ALA A 85 0.66 17.65 6.69
C ALA A 85 2.10 17.11 6.78
N GLU A 86 3.07 17.90 7.27
CA GLU A 86 4.45 17.45 7.48
C GLU A 86 4.53 16.36 8.57
N VAL A 87 3.82 16.52 9.68
CA VAL A 87 3.77 15.51 10.75
C VAL A 87 3.17 14.21 10.22
N ALA A 88 2.00 14.28 9.60
CA ALA A 88 1.34 13.11 9.02
C ALA A 88 2.22 12.43 7.95
N TYR A 89 2.91 13.22 7.12
CA TYR A 89 3.82 12.69 6.12
C TYR A 89 4.99 11.93 6.75
N ALA A 90 5.62 12.49 7.79
CA ALA A 90 6.74 11.85 8.48
C ALA A 90 6.33 10.48 9.04
N GLU A 91 5.19 10.38 9.69
CA GLU A 91 4.67 9.12 10.23
C GLU A 91 4.38 8.08 9.13
N VAL A 92 3.72 8.50 8.07
CA VAL A 92 3.41 7.61 6.93
C VAL A 92 4.69 7.14 6.25
N ARG A 93 5.67 8.02 6.07
CA ARG A 93 6.98 7.68 5.48
C ARG A 93 7.72 6.63 6.31
N GLU A 94 7.75 6.77 7.63
CA GLU A 94 8.39 5.78 8.50
C GLU A 94 7.67 4.42 8.43
N ARG A 95 6.35 4.41 8.34
CA ARG A 95 5.58 3.18 8.14
C ARG A 95 5.92 2.50 6.80
N VAL A 96 6.04 3.26 5.72
CA VAL A 96 6.48 2.74 4.40
C VAL A 96 7.88 2.15 4.48
N ARG A 97 8.82 2.83 5.14
CA ARG A 97 10.19 2.34 5.32
C ARG A 97 10.22 1.01 6.08
N ALA A 98 9.46 0.92 7.17
CA ALA A 98 9.34 -0.32 7.94
C ALA A 98 8.75 -1.47 7.09
N MET A 99 7.71 -1.21 6.29
CA MET A 99 7.14 -2.20 5.39
C MET A 99 8.15 -2.67 4.33
N ASN A 100 8.90 -1.76 3.74
CA ASN A 100 9.93 -2.09 2.73
C ASN A 100 11.08 -2.90 3.35
N ALA A 101 11.50 -2.59 4.57
CA ALA A 101 12.53 -3.34 5.28
C ALA A 101 12.12 -4.79 5.56
N LEU A 102 10.86 -5.03 5.92
CA LEU A 102 10.34 -6.38 6.15
C LEU A 102 10.38 -7.23 4.88
N VAL A 103 10.09 -6.64 3.72
CA VAL A 103 10.17 -7.34 2.43
C VAL A 103 11.62 -7.64 2.05
N ALA A 104 12.52 -6.70 2.27
CA ALA A 104 13.95 -6.88 1.99
C ALA A 104 14.62 -7.95 2.87
N SER A 105 14.10 -8.17 4.08
CA SER A 105 14.60 -9.18 5.03
C SER A 105 13.95 -10.56 4.87
N ALA A 106 12.89 -10.67 4.05
CA ALA A 106 12.28 -11.97 3.76
C ALA A 106 13.27 -12.83 2.96
N PRO A 107 13.61 -14.06 3.41
CA PRO A 107 14.48 -14.92 2.65
C PRO A 107 13.86 -15.19 1.28
N SER A 108 14.60 -14.88 0.22
CA SER A 108 14.24 -15.25 -1.14
C SER A 108 14.09 -16.76 -1.17
N GLY A 109 12.84 -17.23 -1.14
CA GLY A 109 12.52 -18.65 -1.25
C GLY A 109 13.19 -19.20 -2.50
N CYS A 110 14.06 -20.17 -2.30
CA CYS A 110 14.74 -20.91 -3.36
C CYS A 110 13.71 -21.41 -4.38
N GLY A 111 13.65 -20.77 -5.52
CA GLY A 111 13.13 -21.34 -6.75
C GLY A 111 14.13 -22.40 -7.24
N GLY A 112 14.26 -23.48 -6.48
CA GLY A 112 15.06 -24.63 -6.88
C GLY A 112 14.26 -25.54 -7.79
N THR A 113 14.36 -25.35 -9.10
CA THR A 113 14.15 -26.45 -10.07
C THR A 113 15.33 -27.42 -9.94
N GLY A 114 15.30 -28.23 -8.91
CA GLY A 114 16.24 -29.34 -8.70
C GLY A 114 15.53 -30.65 -8.90
N ALA A 115 15.69 -31.25 -10.07
CA ALA A 115 15.28 -32.61 -10.34
C ALA A 115 15.97 -33.55 -9.37
N CYS A 116 15.27 -34.10 -8.37
CA CYS A 116 15.73 -35.28 -7.64
C CYS A 116 15.69 -36.49 -8.59
N ARG A 117 16.83 -36.85 -9.12
CA ARG A 117 17.06 -38.20 -9.64
C ARG A 117 17.21 -39.14 -8.45
N CYS A 118 16.19 -39.92 -8.16
CA CYS A 118 16.34 -41.14 -7.39
C CYS A 118 16.98 -42.17 -8.30
N ALA A 119 18.29 -42.44 -8.08
CA ALA A 119 18.95 -43.65 -8.62
C ALA A 119 18.56 -44.79 -7.71
N GLY A 120 17.91 -45.81 -8.28
CA GLY A 120 17.64 -47.05 -7.61
C GLY A 120 18.87 -47.93 -7.54
N ALA A 121 18.93 -48.73 -6.53
CA ALA A 121 19.55 -50.04 -6.52
C ALA A 121 18.74 -50.90 -5.56
#